data_5fdfae7f7a5224c9322ca2822c2f1055
#
_entry.id   5fdfae7f7a5224c9322ca2822c2f1055
#
_cell.length_a   1.000
_cell.length_b   1.000
_cell.length_c   1.000
_cell.angle_alpha   90.00
_cell.angle_beta   90.00
_cell.angle_gamma   90.00
#
_symmetry.space_group_name_H-M   'P 1'
#
loop_
_entity.id
_entity.type
_entity.pdbx_description
1 polymer ?
#
loop_
_entity_poly.entity_id
_entity_poly.type
_entity_poly.pdbx_seq_one_letter_code
_entity_poly.pdbx_strand_id
1 'polypeptide(L)'
;VSNLVKTTRSISITAILLALVLSLVGSSCSAVNPTALTVNSWTLSDSEFQSQIEAFAEVYSTSGGASELKSTDGNSWATSYTSAFLNDQLNLQLAQVGVAERGLTVTDADRANARALLEENFTNGSGTSVFNSLPASYQQTLIDGVAAQTVLGAAIVAEAQTDEGLRNLYEATKDQYQEDLVCASHILVLAGSGSGNAVPTDAQYATALTSIRDIQSQINGTSNFAQIAAAKSQDSGSATSGGALPCSPKGSYVTEFDNAAWTQPVGVVGEPVKTKFGYHLVLVTARGKLTFEQLKDSLKQSVVDNADAIVGAELMRIAATASVSVNLRYGQFDAATAKIIAPSGATSTSVAGLPLQ
;
A
#
# COMPACT_ATOMS: atom_id res chain seq x y z
N VAL A 1 80.86 16.78 -17.21
CA VAL A 1 81.02 18.12 -17.78
C VAL A 1 79.76 18.88 -17.53
N SER A 2 79.91 19.75 -16.57
CA SER A 2 79.59 21.17 -16.49
C SER A 2 78.16 21.58 -16.13
N ASN A 3 78.08 22.07 -14.91
CA ASN A 3 77.66 23.40 -14.41
C ASN A 3 76.13 23.63 -14.31
N LEU A 4 75.57 23.64 -13.09
CA LEU A 4 75.59 24.73 -12.06
C LEU A 4 74.97 26.03 -12.60
N VAL A 5 73.85 26.44 -12.06
CA VAL A 5 73.65 27.72 -11.42
C VAL A 5 72.37 27.72 -10.57
N LYS A 6 72.58 27.93 -9.23
CA LYS A 6 71.58 28.35 -8.28
C LYS A 6 71.20 29.80 -8.52
N THR A 7 69.90 30.11 -8.47
CA THR A 7 69.45 31.47 -8.12
C THR A 7 68.29 31.40 -7.19
N THR A 8 68.61 31.65 -5.93
CA THR A 8 67.69 32.09 -4.89
C THR A 8 67.13 33.45 -5.23
N ARG A 9 65.82 33.58 -5.28
CA ARG A 9 65.15 34.89 -5.19
C ARG A 9 64.19 34.90 -4.01
N SER A 10 64.58 35.75 -3.06
CA SER A 10 63.80 36.21 -1.94
C SER A 10 62.49 36.85 -2.43
N ILE A 11 61.37 36.40 -1.91
CA ILE A 11 60.11 37.09 -2.09
C ILE A 11 59.85 37.94 -0.87
N SER A 12 59.83 39.22 -1.10
CA SER A 12 59.49 40.25 -0.14
C SER A 12 58.03 40.13 0.31
N ILE A 13 57.81 40.13 1.60
CA ILE A 13 56.48 40.19 2.22
C ILE A 13 55.97 41.63 2.06
N THR A 14 55.06 41.82 1.13
CA THR A 14 54.33 43.07 1.01
C THR A 14 53.05 42.96 1.83
N ALA A 15 52.98 43.71 2.89
CA ALA A 15 51.80 43.84 3.73
C ALA A 15 50.61 44.41 2.91
N ILE A 16 49.59 43.63 2.71
CA ILE A 16 48.34 44.13 2.17
C ILE A 16 47.46 44.52 3.37
N LEU A 17 47.28 45.83 3.50
CA LEU A 17 46.29 46.43 4.39
C LEU A 17 44.91 45.93 3.98
N LEU A 18 44.27 45.16 4.83
CA LEU A 18 42.87 44.75 4.72
C LEU A 18 42.01 45.95 5.12
N ALA A 19 41.52 46.71 4.13
CA ALA A 19 40.48 47.70 4.33
C ALA A 19 39.18 46.97 4.68
N LEU A 20 38.80 47.00 5.96
CA LEU A 20 37.54 46.54 6.46
C LEU A 20 36.44 47.49 5.96
N VAL A 21 35.87 47.18 4.78
CA VAL A 21 34.62 47.82 4.35
C VAL A 21 33.52 47.12 5.14
N LEU A 22 33.09 47.72 6.24
CA LEU A 22 31.81 47.42 6.87
C LEU A 22 30.69 47.84 5.90
N SER A 23 30.35 47.00 4.95
CA SER A 23 29.07 47.07 4.30
C SER A 23 28.02 46.63 5.34
N LEU A 24 27.34 47.58 5.91
CA LEU A 24 26.02 47.40 6.51
C LEU A 24 25.12 46.83 5.45
N VAL A 25 25.15 45.52 5.25
CA VAL A 25 24.10 44.81 4.61
C VAL A 25 22.95 44.89 5.60
N GLY A 26 22.04 45.83 5.34
CA GLY A 26 20.76 45.82 5.97
C GLY A 26 20.17 44.42 5.77
N SER A 27 20.20 43.62 6.83
CA SER A 27 19.40 42.43 6.92
C SER A 27 17.95 42.86 6.79
N SER A 28 17.46 42.93 5.54
CA SER A 28 16.04 42.68 5.33
C SER A 28 15.85 41.27 5.88
N CYS A 29 15.31 41.16 7.08
CA CYS A 29 14.64 39.96 7.51
C CYS A 29 13.47 39.72 6.56
N SER A 30 13.75 39.17 5.37
CA SER A 30 12.75 38.39 4.69
C SER A 30 12.45 37.27 5.67
N ALA A 31 11.26 37.29 6.27
CA ALA A 31 10.81 36.23 7.13
C ALA A 31 10.96 34.94 6.30
N VAL A 32 12.00 34.16 6.61
CA VAL A 32 12.18 32.85 5.98
C VAL A 32 10.98 32.05 6.43
N ASN A 33 10.06 31.79 5.48
CA ASN A 33 8.89 30.99 5.78
C ASN A 33 9.40 29.60 6.23
N PRO A 34 9.23 29.20 7.48
CA PRO A 34 9.78 27.94 7.95
C PRO A 34 9.20 26.80 7.15
N THR A 35 10.00 25.77 6.89
CA THR A 35 9.57 24.58 6.17
C THR A 35 8.90 23.61 7.15
N ALA A 36 7.75 23.06 6.80
CA ALA A 36 7.06 22.03 7.58
C ALA A 36 7.64 20.63 7.30
N LEU A 37 7.85 20.31 6.00
CA LEU A 37 8.41 19.04 5.54
C LEU A 37 9.30 19.26 4.33
N THR A 38 10.42 18.54 4.27
CA THR A 38 11.28 18.44 3.08
C THR A 38 11.51 16.98 2.76
N VAL A 39 11.40 16.61 1.48
CA VAL A 39 11.75 15.28 0.96
C VAL A 39 12.64 15.50 -0.26
N ASN A 40 13.93 15.20 -0.16
CA ASN A 40 14.95 15.51 -1.16
C ASN A 40 14.93 17.02 -1.53
N SER A 41 14.58 17.35 -2.78
CA SER A 41 14.45 18.74 -3.26
C SER A 41 13.05 19.33 -3.09
N TRP A 42 12.05 18.53 -2.79
CA TRP A 42 10.68 19.02 -2.57
C TRP A 42 10.53 19.57 -1.16
N THR A 43 9.79 20.67 -1.04
CA THR A 43 9.55 21.35 0.24
C THR A 43 8.10 21.77 0.36
N LEU A 44 7.53 21.54 1.55
CA LEU A 44 6.26 22.09 1.99
C LEU A 44 6.55 23.20 3.00
N SER A 45 6.24 24.43 2.66
CA SER A 45 6.39 25.55 3.60
C SER A 45 5.38 25.46 4.75
N ASP A 46 5.69 26.07 5.89
CA ASP A 46 4.78 26.10 7.05
C ASP A 46 3.45 26.78 6.70
N SER A 47 3.47 27.86 5.89
CA SER A 47 2.24 28.54 5.47
C SER A 47 1.36 27.71 4.55
N GLU A 48 1.95 26.96 3.62
CA GLU A 48 1.20 26.03 2.75
C GLU A 48 0.62 24.89 3.57
N PHE A 49 1.43 24.32 4.46
CA PHE A 49 0.96 23.28 5.37
C PHE A 49 -0.25 23.74 6.20
N GLN A 50 -0.18 24.93 6.81
CA GLN A 50 -1.31 25.48 7.57
C GLN A 50 -2.56 25.70 6.69
N SER A 51 -2.38 26.19 5.48
CA SER A 51 -3.49 26.36 4.52
C SER A 51 -4.13 25.03 4.11
N GLN A 52 -3.31 24.01 3.88
CA GLN A 52 -3.79 22.69 3.47
C GLN A 52 -4.52 21.98 4.59
N ILE A 53 -3.96 21.97 5.81
CA ILE A 53 -4.57 21.32 6.98
C ILE A 53 -5.88 22.00 7.39
N GLU A 54 -5.96 23.33 7.25
CA GLU A 54 -7.18 24.10 7.52
C GLU A 54 -8.27 23.77 6.51
N ALA A 55 -7.95 23.78 5.21
CA ALA A 55 -8.89 23.42 4.16
C ALA A 55 -9.39 21.98 4.31
N PHE A 56 -8.50 21.03 4.65
CA PHE A 56 -8.88 19.64 4.92
C PHE A 56 -9.81 19.53 6.14
N ALA A 57 -9.50 20.25 7.22
CA ALA A 57 -10.32 20.24 8.43
C ALA A 57 -11.71 20.84 8.17
N GLU A 58 -11.85 21.85 7.32
CA GLU A 58 -13.15 22.40 6.93
C GLU A 58 -14.00 21.35 6.19
N VAL A 59 -13.40 20.63 5.25
CA VAL A 59 -14.04 19.51 4.55
C VAL A 59 -14.45 18.40 5.53
N TYR A 60 -13.56 18.02 6.45
CA TYR A 60 -13.82 16.97 7.44
C TYR A 60 -14.88 17.38 8.47
N SER A 61 -14.98 18.67 8.80
CA SER A 61 -15.95 19.21 9.75
C SER A 61 -17.39 19.05 9.27
N THR A 62 -17.62 19.12 7.97
CA THR A 62 -18.94 18.88 7.38
C THR A 62 -19.41 17.43 7.51
N SER A 63 -18.49 16.52 7.87
CA SER A 63 -18.74 15.10 8.15
C SER A 63 -18.87 14.79 9.66
N GLY A 64 -18.84 15.79 10.54
CA GLY A 64 -19.09 15.63 11.99
C GLY A 64 -17.87 15.44 12.91
N GLY A 65 -16.62 15.47 12.35
CA GLY A 65 -15.39 15.13 13.08
C GLY A 65 -14.49 16.30 13.54
N ALA A 66 -14.88 17.55 13.36
CA ALA A 66 -13.98 18.71 13.49
C ALA A 66 -13.41 18.97 14.89
N SER A 67 -14.12 18.61 15.96
CA SER A 67 -13.67 18.87 17.32
C SER A 67 -12.46 18.03 17.74
N GLU A 68 -12.24 16.88 17.12
CA GLU A 68 -11.15 15.96 17.43
C GLU A 68 -9.81 16.40 16.78
N LEU A 69 -9.85 17.33 15.82
CA LEU A 69 -8.67 17.81 15.09
C LEU A 69 -7.92 18.90 15.84
N LYS A 70 -8.57 19.55 16.79
CA LYS A 70 -7.97 20.63 17.61
C LYS A 70 -7.33 20.05 18.88
N SER A 71 -6.32 20.75 19.37
CA SER A 71 -5.77 20.49 20.69
C SER A 71 -6.77 20.85 21.80
N THR A 72 -6.49 20.43 23.01
CA THR A 72 -7.35 20.66 24.18
C THR A 72 -7.60 22.15 24.50
N ASP A 73 -6.73 23.04 24.00
CA ASP A 73 -6.88 24.50 24.12
C ASP A 73 -7.82 25.10 23.05
N GLY A 74 -8.23 24.30 22.04
CA GLY A 74 -9.09 24.69 20.95
C GLY A 74 -8.46 25.64 19.94
N ASN A 75 -7.23 26.12 20.17
CA ASN A 75 -6.61 27.20 19.37
C ASN A 75 -5.56 26.69 18.38
N SER A 76 -5.03 25.49 18.61
CA SER A 76 -4.03 24.87 17.75
C SER A 76 -4.52 23.51 17.24
N TRP A 77 -3.87 22.99 16.20
CA TRP A 77 -4.12 21.62 15.75
C TRP A 77 -3.54 20.60 16.73
N ALA A 78 -4.21 19.48 16.91
CA ALA A 78 -3.65 18.38 17.67
C ALA A 78 -2.37 17.88 17.01
N THR A 79 -1.32 17.63 17.78
CA THR A 79 -0.01 17.20 17.24
C THR A 79 -0.08 15.84 16.57
N SER A 80 -0.95 14.93 17.03
CA SER A 80 -1.26 13.67 16.36
C SER A 80 -1.83 13.87 14.96
N TYR A 81 -2.73 14.85 14.83
CA TYR A 81 -3.34 15.18 13.54
C TYR A 81 -2.31 15.82 12.57
N THR A 82 -1.51 16.77 13.04
CA THR A 82 -0.47 17.39 12.19
C THR A 82 0.56 16.38 11.73
N SER A 83 0.97 15.45 12.60
CA SER A 83 1.92 14.38 12.23
C SER A 83 1.29 13.38 11.26
N ALA A 84 0.02 13.01 11.43
CA ALA A 84 -0.70 12.14 10.49
C ALA A 84 -0.79 12.78 9.11
N PHE A 85 -1.21 14.04 9.04
CA PHE A 85 -1.29 14.78 7.78
C PHE A 85 0.07 14.87 7.06
N LEU A 86 1.15 15.12 7.81
CA LEU A 86 2.51 15.14 7.23
C LEU A 86 2.98 13.75 6.80
N ASN A 87 2.55 12.68 7.45
CA ASN A 87 2.83 11.31 7.01
C ASN A 87 2.18 11.01 5.65
N ASP A 88 0.95 11.49 5.42
CA ASP A 88 0.29 11.36 4.12
C ASP A 88 1.07 12.13 3.04
N GLN A 89 1.48 13.38 3.32
CA GLN A 89 2.33 14.15 2.41
C GLN A 89 3.67 13.46 2.13
N LEU A 90 4.31 12.90 3.16
CA LEU A 90 5.54 12.14 3.04
C LEU A 90 5.36 10.94 2.10
N ASN A 91 4.31 10.14 2.29
CA ASN A 91 4.04 8.96 1.47
C ASN A 91 3.81 9.33 0.00
N LEU A 92 3.07 10.41 -0.29
CA LEU A 92 2.87 10.93 -1.64
C LEU A 92 4.21 11.32 -2.30
N GLN A 93 5.10 11.96 -1.54
CA GLN A 93 6.42 12.35 -2.06
C GLN A 93 7.37 11.17 -2.21
N LEU A 94 7.37 10.20 -1.30
CA LEU A 94 8.17 8.99 -1.43
C LEU A 94 7.76 8.19 -2.67
N ALA A 95 6.48 8.15 -3.00
CA ALA A 95 6.02 7.51 -4.24
C ALA A 95 6.56 8.22 -5.49
N GLN A 96 6.60 9.55 -5.51
CA GLN A 96 7.21 10.32 -6.60
C GLN A 96 8.72 10.05 -6.72
N VAL A 97 9.42 9.96 -5.58
CA VAL A 97 10.84 9.56 -5.54
C VAL A 97 11.02 8.16 -6.14
N GLY A 98 10.18 7.19 -5.75
CA GLY A 98 10.24 5.82 -6.28
C GLY A 98 9.95 5.74 -7.78
N VAL A 99 9.00 6.51 -8.29
CA VAL A 99 8.74 6.65 -9.74
C VAL A 99 9.99 7.16 -10.45
N ALA A 100 10.63 8.20 -9.92
CA ALA A 100 11.85 8.77 -10.51
C ALA A 100 13.04 7.80 -10.46
N GLU A 101 13.28 7.12 -9.32
CA GLU A 101 14.36 6.14 -9.16
C GLU A 101 14.24 4.99 -10.16
N ARG A 102 13.01 4.57 -10.48
CA ARG A 102 12.73 3.47 -11.40
C ARG A 102 12.59 3.92 -12.87
N GLY A 103 12.72 5.22 -13.15
CA GLY A 103 12.53 5.77 -14.50
C GLY A 103 11.11 5.57 -15.04
N LEU A 104 10.11 5.45 -14.16
CA LEU A 104 8.70 5.31 -14.54
C LEU A 104 8.13 6.67 -14.96
N THR A 105 7.07 6.65 -15.74
CA THR A 105 6.39 7.86 -16.21
C THR A 105 4.95 7.89 -15.71
N VAL A 106 4.58 8.96 -15.01
CA VAL A 106 3.18 9.25 -14.68
C VAL A 106 2.57 10.00 -15.85
N THR A 107 1.56 9.42 -16.49
CA THR A 107 0.88 9.99 -17.67
C THR A 107 -0.25 10.94 -17.25
N ASP A 108 -0.78 11.71 -18.24
CA ASP A 108 -1.96 12.53 -17.98
C ASP A 108 -3.22 11.67 -17.70
N ALA A 109 -3.27 10.45 -18.26
CA ALA A 109 -4.32 9.49 -17.95
C ALA A 109 -4.25 9.02 -16.48
N ASP A 110 -3.05 8.77 -15.94
CA ASP A 110 -2.87 8.39 -14.53
C ASP A 110 -3.33 9.53 -13.61
N ARG A 111 -3.00 10.78 -13.94
CA ARG A 111 -3.45 11.96 -13.20
C ARG A 111 -4.98 12.14 -13.28
N ALA A 112 -5.59 11.89 -14.43
CA ALA A 112 -7.04 11.95 -14.59
C ALA A 112 -7.75 10.88 -13.74
N ASN A 113 -7.22 9.66 -13.70
CA ASN A 113 -7.72 8.58 -12.86
C ASN A 113 -7.55 8.91 -11.36
N ALA A 114 -6.39 9.44 -10.96
CA ALA A 114 -6.15 9.88 -9.59
C ALA A 114 -7.12 11.00 -9.17
N ARG A 115 -7.39 11.97 -10.05
CA ARG A 115 -8.39 13.01 -9.80
C ARG A 115 -9.79 12.43 -9.60
N ALA A 116 -10.23 11.51 -10.45
CA ALA A 116 -11.53 10.88 -10.33
C ALA A 116 -11.69 10.12 -9.01
N LEU A 117 -10.64 9.37 -8.60
CA LEU A 117 -10.59 8.68 -7.32
C LEU A 117 -10.66 9.66 -6.13
N LEU A 118 -9.92 10.76 -6.20
CA LEU A 118 -9.95 11.80 -5.17
C LEU A 118 -11.31 12.49 -5.09
N GLU A 119 -11.95 12.79 -6.21
CA GLU A 119 -13.31 13.36 -6.25
C GLU A 119 -14.36 12.40 -5.66
N GLU A 120 -14.18 11.10 -5.82
CA GLU A 120 -15.04 10.06 -5.23
C GLU A 120 -14.81 9.95 -3.71
N ASN A 121 -13.56 9.97 -3.26
CA ASN A 121 -13.21 9.78 -1.85
C ASN A 121 -13.42 11.03 -0.99
N PHE A 122 -13.26 12.21 -1.56
CA PHE A 122 -13.49 13.48 -0.87
C PHE A 122 -14.95 13.90 -1.02
N THR A 123 -15.86 13.23 -0.31
CA THR A 123 -17.29 13.55 -0.32
C THR A 123 -17.74 14.04 1.07
N ASN A 124 -18.71 14.96 1.07
CA ASN A 124 -19.39 15.36 2.30
C ASN A 124 -20.45 14.33 2.72
N GLY A 125 -21.06 14.53 3.88
CA GLY A 125 -22.10 13.64 4.42
C GLY A 125 -23.35 13.46 3.53
N SER A 126 -23.52 14.29 2.47
CA SER A 126 -24.55 14.16 1.45
C SER A 126 -24.09 13.50 0.16
N GLY A 127 -22.84 13.00 0.12
CA GLY A 127 -22.26 12.33 -1.05
C GLY A 127 -21.83 13.28 -2.18
N THR A 128 -21.72 14.59 -1.91
CA THR A 128 -21.22 15.57 -2.89
C THR A 128 -19.71 15.71 -2.76
N SER A 129 -18.98 15.63 -3.87
CA SER A 129 -17.54 15.85 -3.86
C SER A 129 -17.18 17.25 -3.40
N VAL A 130 -16.24 17.31 -2.47
CA VAL A 130 -15.67 18.56 -1.92
C VAL A 130 -14.20 18.73 -2.32
N PHE A 131 -13.66 17.84 -3.13
CA PHE A 131 -12.26 17.90 -3.59
C PHE A 131 -11.92 19.25 -4.24
N ASN A 132 -12.82 19.77 -5.07
CA ASN A 132 -12.61 21.02 -5.79
C ASN A 132 -12.68 22.28 -4.90
N SER A 133 -13.07 22.17 -3.63
CA SER A 133 -13.00 23.27 -2.66
C SER A 133 -11.61 23.39 -2.00
N LEU A 134 -10.75 22.37 -2.13
CA LEU A 134 -9.38 22.44 -1.64
C LEU A 134 -8.55 23.46 -2.43
N PRO A 135 -7.49 24.03 -1.82
CA PRO A 135 -6.54 24.91 -2.55
C PRO A 135 -5.97 24.22 -3.80
N ALA A 136 -5.89 24.92 -4.92
CA ALA A 136 -5.47 24.34 -6.20
C ALA A 136 -4.08 23.68 -6.15
N SER A 137 -3.13 24.26 -5.41
CA SER A 137 -1.80 23.67 -5.19
C SER A 137 -1.89 22.34 -4.43
N TYR A 138 -2.79 22.26 -3.46
CA TYR A 138 -3.01 21.04 -2.70
C TYR A 138 -3.70 19.95 -3.54
N GLN A 139 -4.72 20.34 -4.33
CA GLN A 139 -5.32 19.40 -5.30
C GLN A 139 -4.25 18.79 -6.21
N GLN A 140 -3.33 19.62 -6.74
CA GLN A 140 -2.27 19.15 -7.63
C GLN A 140 -1.29 18.20 -6.90
N THR A 141 -0.91 18.52 -5.67
CA THR A 141 -0.07 17.63 -4.83
C THR A 141 -0.71 16.27 -4.62
N LEU A 142 -2.01 16.25 -4.32
CA LEU A 142 -2.76 15.00 -4.14
C LEU A 142 -2.84 14.21 -5.46
N ILE A 143 -3.17 14.86 -6.56
CA ILE A 143 -3.27 14.21 -7.88
C ILE A 143 -1.94 13.58 -8.29
N ASP A 144 -0.86 14.36 -8.24
CA ASP A 144 0.47 13.87 -8.65
C ASP A 144 0.97 12.76 -7.73
N GLY A 145 0.72 12.90 -6.41
CA GLY A 145 1.10 11.89 -5.42
C GLY A 145 0.34 10.58 -5.58
N VAL A 146 -1.00 10.63 -5.69
CA VAL A 146 -1.85 9.43 -5.87
C VAL A 146 -1.57 8.76 -7.22
N ALA A 147 -1.38 9.54 -8.29
CA ALA A 147 -0.98 8.99 -9.57
C ALA A 147 0.38 8.28 -9.48
N ALA A 148 1.35 8.87 -8.78
CA ALA A 148 2.66 8.26 -8.55
C ALA A 148 2.56 6.98 -7.70
N GLN A 149 1.74 6.96 -6.64
CA GLN A 149 1.50 5.76 -5.83
C GLN A 149 0.92 4.62 -6.67
N THR A 150 -0.06 4.93 -7.51
CA THR A 150 -0.69 3.93 -8.40
C THR A 150 0.31 3.35 -9.40
N VAL A 151 1.08 4.21 -10.08
CA VAL A 151 2.08 3.78 -11.07
C VAL A 151 3.20 2.98 -10.41
N LEU A 152 3.72 3.45 -9.27
CA LEU A 152 4.76 2.77 -8.51
C LEU A 152 4.28 1.42 -7.98
N GLY A 153 3.11 1.38 -7.35
CA GLY A 153 2.52 0.17 -6.80
C GLY A 153 2.30 -0.90 -7.88
N ALA A 154 1.73 -0.51 -9.02
CA ALA A 154 1.54 -1.42 -10.15
C ALA A 154 2.88 -1.98 -10.67
N ALA A 155 3.92 -1.15 -10.77
CA ALA A 155 5.24 -1.58 -11.22
C ALA A 155 5.90 -2.56 -10.23
N ILE A 156 5.81 -2.31 -8.93
CA ILE A 156 6.35 -3.16 -7.86
C ILE A 156 5.67 -4.53 -7.88
N VAL A 157 4.34 -4.55 -7.94
CA VAL A 157 3.55 -5.80 -7.99
C VAL A 157 3.86 -6.57 -9.27
N ALA A 158 3.95 -5.89 -10.42
CA ALA A 158 4.31 -6.53 -11.67
C ALA A 158 5.72 -7.16 -11.64
N GLU A 159 6.70 -6.48 -11.05
CA GLU A 159 8.06 -7.00 -10.85
C GLU A 159 8.06 -8.23 -9.93
N ALA A 160 7.33 -8.18 -8.82
CA ALA A 160 7.21 -9.28 -7.88
C ALA A 160 6.54 -10.52 -8.52
N GLN A 161 5.69 -10.34 -9.53
CA GLN A 161 5.02 -11.43 -10.27
C GLN A 161 5.85 -12.00 -11.43
N THR A 162 7.02 -11.45 -11.74
CA THR A 162 7.94 -12.06 -12.71
C THR A 162 8.49 -13.39 -12.20
N ASP A 163 8.99 -14.23 -13.09
CA ASP A 163 9.65 -15.49 -12.70
C ASP A 163 10.79 -15.27 -11.71
N GLU A 164 11.55 -14.19 -11.86
CA GLU A 164 12.64 -13.81 -10.97
C GLU A 164 12.08 -13.36 -9.60
N GLY A 165 11.08 -12.47 -9.58
CA GLY A 165 10.44 -12.01 -8.36
C GLY A 165 9.83 -13.18 -7.56
N LEU A 166 9.13 -14.08 -8.23
CA LEU A 166 8.53 -15.27 -7.61
C LEU A 166 9.60 -16.25 -7.10
N ARG A 167 10.75 -16.41 -7.80
CA ARG A 167 11.86 -17.22 -7.28
C ARG A 167 12.48 -16.60 -6.04
N ASN A 168 12.66 -15.29 -6.03
CA ASN A 168 13.16 -14.58 -4.86
C ASN A 168 12.22 -14.74 -3.66
N LEU A 169 10.91 -14.63 -3.88
CA LEU A 169 9.89 -14.89 -2.85
C LEU A 169 9.95 -16.33 -2.36
N TYR A 170 10.02 -17.32 -3.29
CA TYR A 170 10.14 -18.74 -2.93
C TYR A 170 11.39 -19.00 -2.09
N GLU A 171 12.57 -18.53 -2.48
CA GLU A 171 13.81 -18.70 -1.73
C GLU A 171 13.77 -18.05 -0.35
N ALA A 172 13.13 -16.88 -0.23
CA ALA A 172 12.95 -16.19 1.05
C ALA A 172 11.98 -16.91 1.99
N THR A 173 11.04 -17.69 1.44
CA THR A 173 9.96 -18.33 2.19
C THR A 173 10.03 -19.87 2.15
N LYS A 174 11.07 -20.45 1.55
CA LYS A 174 11.18 -21.90 1.28
C LYS A 174 11.02 -22.79 2.54
N ASP A 175 11.39 -22.27 3.70
CA ASP A 175 11.22 -23.03 4.94
C ASP A 175 9.75 -23.30 5.28
N GLN A 176 8.83 -22.49 4.77
CA GLN A 176 7.38 -22.70 4.91
C GLN A 176 6.88 -23.88 4.04
N TYR A 177 7.65 -24.31 3.05
CA TYR A 177 7.31 -25.36 2.09
C TYR A 177 8.02 -26.69 2.36
N GLN A 178 8.63 -26.82 3.56
CA GLN A 178 9.29 -28.08 3.98
C GLN A 178 8.31 -29.19 4.34
N GLU A 179 7.08 -28.83 4.70
CA GLU A 179 5.99 -29.76 4.98
C GLU A 179 5.19 -30.09 3.71
N ASP A 180 4.41 -31.17 3.76
CA ASP A 180 3.49 -31.47 2.67
C ASP A 180 2.37 -30.42 2.63
N LEU A 181 2.12 -29.90 1.45
CA LEU A 181 1.07 -28.90 1.18
C LEU A 181 0.01 -29.48 0.26
N VAL A 182 -1.19 -28.90 0.28
CA VAL A 182 -2.24 -29.11 -0.72
C VAL A 182 -2.60 -27.77 -1.37
N CYS A 183 -2.55 -27.74 -2.70
CA CYS A 183 -3.07 -26.64 -3.50
C CYS A 183 -4.42 -27.06 -4.07
N ALA A 184 -5.44 -26.25 -3.88
CA ALA A 184 -6.79 -26.54 -4.36
C ALA A 184 -7.47 -25.29 -4.92
N SER A 185 -8.38 -25.51 -5.85
CA SER A 185 -9.39 -24.52 -6.22
C SER A 185 -10.76 -25.02 -5.81
N HIS A 186 -11.69 -24.13 -5.52
CA HIS A 186 -13.03 -24.54 -5.16
C HIS A 186 -14.12 -23.65 -5.77
N ILE A 187 -15.32 -24.19 -5.79
CA ILE A 187 -16.58 -23.48 -6.06
C ILE A 187 -17.47 -23.66 -4.86
N LEU A 188 -17.91 -22.57 -4.25
CA LEU A 188 -18.80 -22.59 -3.09
C LEU A 188 -20.21 -22.18 -3.51
N VAL A 189 -21.21 -22.96 -3.06
CA VAL A 189 -22.62 -22.53 -2.98
C VAL A 189 -23.01 -22.47 -1.51
N LEU A 190 -23.34 -21.29 -1.03
CA LEU A 190 -23.69 -21.04 0.36
C LEU A 190 -25.01 -21.72 0.72
N ALA A 191 -25.10 -22.29 1.91
CA ALA A 191 -26.36 -22.70 2.53
C ALA A 191 -26.86 -21.55 3.41
N GLY A 192 -27.82 -20.78 2.94
CA GLY A 192 -28.32 -19.61 3.65
C GLY A 192 -27.55 -18.31 3.35
N SER A 193 -27.53 -17.37 4.28
CA SER A 193 -26.98 -16.03 4.06
C SER A 193 -25.45 -15.94 4.11
N GLY A 194 -24.74 -17.05 4.41
CA GLY A 194 -23.28 -17.06 4.54
C GLY A 194 -22.71 -16.27 5.72
N SER A 195 -23.53 -15.57 6.49
CA SER A 195 -23.08 -14.85 7.70
C SER A 195 -22.86 -15.83 8.84
N GLY A 196 -21.60 -16.05 9.17
CA GLY A 196 -20.98 -17.12 9.94
C GLY A 196 -21.52 -17.55 11.30
N ASN A 197 -22.66 -17.05 11.78
CA ASN A 197 -23.20 -17.37 13.11
C ASN A 197 -24.53 -18.14 13.10
N ALA A 198 -25.20 -18.29 11.98
CA ALA A 198 -26.45 -19.06 11.87
C ALA A 198 -26.17 -20.43 11.23
N VAL A 199 -26.50 -21.51 11.93
CA VAL A 199 -26.43 -22.86 11.36
C VAL A 199 -27.49 -22.98 10.27
N PRO A 200 -27.11 -23.29 9.00
CA PRO A 200 -28.09 -23.44 7.93
C PRO A 200 -29.07 -24.57 8.20
N THR A 201 -30.32 -24.39 7.80
CA THR A 201 -31.34 -25.43 7.90
C THR A 201 -31.15 -26.54 6.85
N ASP A 202 -31.74 -27.71 7.06
CA ASP A 202 -31.71 -28.83 6.07
C ASP A 202 -32.28 -28.42 4.71
N ALA A 203 -33.31 -27.56 4.68
CA ALA A 203 -33.88 -27.04 3.44
C ALA A 203 -32.87 -26.14 2.69
N GLN A 204 -32.13 -25.31 3.38
CA GLN A 204 -31.08 -24.48 2.78
C GLN A 204 -29.92 -25.34 2.23
N TYR A 205 -29.51 -26.38 2.95
CA TYR A 205 -28.52 -27.33 2.44
C TYR A 205 -29.07 -28.11 1.22
N ALA A 206 -30.33 -28.52 1.21
CA ALA A 206 -30.91 -29.22 0.04
C ALA A 206 -30.93 -28.31 -1.22
N THR A 207 -31.24 -27.04 -1.04
CA THR A 207 -31.19 -26.04 -2.13
C THR A 207 -29.75 -25.85 -2.63
N ALA A 208 -28.80 -25.67 -1.73
CA ALA A 208 -27.38 -25.53 -2.07
C ALA A 208 -26.82 -26.77 -2.78
N LEU A 209 -27.22 -27.98 -2.33
CA LEU A 209 -26.83 -29.24 -2.99
C LEU A 209 -27.37 -29.33 -4.43
N THR A 210 -28.59 -28.93 -4.66
CA THR A 210 -29.17 -28.92 -6.01
C THR A 210 -28.38 -27.95 -6.90
N SER A 211 -28.10 -26.75 -6.42
CA SER A 211 -27.37 -25.74 -7.16
C SER A 211 -25.93 -26.15 -7.46
N ILE A 212 -25.20 -26.73 -6.47
CA ILE A 212 -23.81 -27.16 -6.69
C ILE A 212 -23.72 -28.33 -7.67
N ARG A 213 -24.69 -29.25 -7.68
CA ARG A 213 -24.74 -30.35 -8.66
C ARG A 213 -25.04 -29.85 -10.07
N ASP A 214 -25.91 -28.84 -10.22
CA ASP A 214 -26.11 -28.17 -11.49
C ASP A 214 -24.82 -27.53 -12.01
N ILE A 215 -24.06 -26.86 -11.13
CA ILE A 215 -22.74 -26.33 -11.46
C ILE A 215 -21.78 -27.45 -11.84
N GLN A 216 -21.74 -28.56 -11.08
CA GLN A 216 -20.87 -29.71 -11.36
C GLN A 216 -21.12 -30.27 -12.76
N SER A 217 -22.39 -30.34 -13.21
CA SER A 217 -22.73 -30.82 -14.54
C SER A 217 -22.21 -29.96 -15.69
N GLN A 218 -21.85 -28.68 -15.43
CA GLN A 218 -21.30 -27.74 -16.40
C GLN A 218 -19.78 -27.79 -16.48
N ILE A 219 -19.12 -28.51 -15.54
CA ILE A 219 -17.67 -28.61 -15.47
C ILE A 219 -17.16 -29.71 -16.41
N ASN A 220 -16.20 -29.35 -17.25
CA ASN A 220 -15.51 -30.27 -18.15
C ASN A 220 -14.08 -30.51 -17.69
N GLY A 221 -13.93 -31.41 -16.71
CA GLY A 221 -12.64 -31.71 -16.06
C GLY A 221 -12.05 -30.45 -15.43
N THR A 222 -10.78 -30.16 -15.72
CA THR A 222 -10.08 -28.98 -15.21
C THR A 222 -10.17 -27.78 -16.17
N SER A 223 -10.58 -27.99 -17.43
CA SER A 223 -10.41 -27.02 -18.51
C SER A 223 -11.24 -25.75 -18.36
N ASN A 224 -12.40 -25.82 -17.73
CA ASN A 224 -13.30 -24.67 -17.52
C ASN A 224 -13.59 -24.40 -16.04
N PHE A 225 -12.93 -25.13 -15.11
CA PHE A 225 -13.20 -24.97 -13.67
C PHE A 225 -13.05 -23.54 -13.20
N ALA A 226 -11.94 -22.89 -13.55
CA ALA A 226 -11.66 -21.51 -13.17
C ALA A 226 -12.70 -20.51 -13.71
N GLN A 227 -13.15 -20.70 -14.96
CA GLN A 227 -14.19 -19.87 -15.56
C GLN A 227 -15.54 -20.05 -14.83
N ILE A 228 -15.90 -21.30 -14.51
CA ILE A 228 -17.14 -21.58 -13.77
C ILE A 228 -17.04 -21.04 -12.34
N ALA A 229 -15.90 -21.17 -11.68
CA ALA A 229 -15.66 -20.59 -10.35
C ALA A 229 -15.85 -19.07 -10.35
N ALA A 230 -15.23 -18.36 -11.30
CA ALA A 230 -15.38 -16.91 -11.43
C ALA A 230 -16.83 -16.47 -11.66
N ALA A 231 -17.61 -17.28 -12.40
CA ALA A 231 -18.98 -16.95 -12.75
C ALA A 231 -20.03 -17.38 -11.71
N LYS A 232 -19.76 -18.42 -10.93
CA LYS A 232 -20.77 -19.13 -10.11
C LYS A 232 -20.41 -19.30 -8.64
N SER A 233 -19.14 -19.21 -8.25
CA SER A 233 -18.74 -19.34 -6.86
C SER A 233 -19.28 -18.17 -6.03
N GLN A 234 -19.79 -18.49 -4.85
CA GLN A 234 -20.22 -17.51 -3.86
C GLN A 234 -19.13 -17.23 -2.80
N ASP A 235 -17.93 -17.76 -3.01
CA ASP A 235 -16.76 -17.35 -2.25
C ASP A 235 -16.12 -16.10 -2.89
N SER A 236 -16.39 -14.93 -2.34
CA SER A 236 -15.87 -13.65 -2.85
C SER A 236 -14.36 -13.55 -2.75
N GLY A 237 -13.72 -14.32 -1.87
CA GLY A 237 -12.26 -14.28 -1.67
C GLY A 237 -11.47 -14.98 -2.77
N SER A 238 -12.07 -16.00 -3.44
CA SER A 238 -11.37 -16.80 -4.45
C SER A 238 -12.04 -16.82 -5.82
N ALA A 239 -13.31 -16.45 -5.92
CA ALA A 239 -14.07 -16.55 -7.16
C ALA A 239 -13.37 -15.85 -8.34
N THR A 240 -12.94 -14.61 -8.18
CA THR A 240 -12.26 -13.81 -9.22
C THR A 240 -10.92 -14.39 -9.66
N SER A 241 -10.29 -15.20 -8.77
CA SER A 241 -9.05 -15.94 -9.05
C SER A 241 -9.32 -17.37 -9.53
N GLY A 242 -10.53 -17.64 -10.09
CA GLY A 242 -10.90 -18.96 -10.59
C GLY A 242 -11.10 -20.00 -9.49
N GLY A 243 -11.41 -19.57 -8.28
CA GLY A 243 -11.59 -20.41 -7.09
C GLY A 243 -10.27 -20.86 -6.44
N ALA A 244 -9.13 -20.34 -6.87
CA ALA A 244 -7.81 -20.73 -6.35
C ALA A 244 -7.65 -20.32 -4.87
N LEU A 245 -7.15 -21.26 -4.07
CA LEU A 245 -6.82 -21.07 -2.67
C LEU A 245 -5.30 -21.14 -2.49
N PRO A 246 -4.74 -20.46 -1.48
CA PRO A 246 -3.34 -20.63 -1.12
C PRO A 246 -2.99 -22.10 -0.86
N CYS A 247 -1.82 -22.55 -1.31
CA CYS A 247 -1.33 -23.87 -0.95
C CYS A 247 -1.06 -23.92 0.56
N SER A 248 -1.66 -24.86 1.26
CA SER A 248 -1.71 -24.86 2.71
C SER A 248 -1.39 -26.23 3.30
N PRO A 249 -0.80 -26.30 4.50
CA PRO A 249 -0.59 -27.55 5.22
C PRO A 249 -1.92 -28.16 5.69
N LYS A 250 -1.87 -29.44 6.07
CA LYS A 250 -3.04 -30.15 6.59
C LYS A 250 -3.59 -29.49 7.84
N GLY A 251 -4.92 -29.36 7.91
CA GLY A 251 -5.61 -28.72 9.03
C GLY A 251 -5.84 -27.21 8.86
N SER A 252 -5.47 -26.64 7.73
CA SER A 252 -5.70 -25.21 7.45
C SER A 252 -7.16 -24.87 7.12
N TYR A 253 -7.92 -25.84 6.64
CA TYR A 253 -9.31 -25.67 6.25
C TYR A 253 -10.28 -26.30 7.27
N VAL A 254 -11.58 -26.03 7.12
CA VAL A 254 -12.59 -26.77 7.89
C VAL A 254 -12.52 -28.26 7.58
N THR A 255 -12.76 -29.10 8.59
CA THR A 255 -12.46 -30.53 8.59
C THR A 255 -12.93 -31.27 7.34
N GLU A 256 -14.15 -31.00 6.87
CA GLU A 256 -14.74 -31.72 5.76
C GLU A 256 -14.05 -31.32 4.43
N PHE A 257 -13.74 -30.05 4.26
CA PHE A 257 -12.99 -29.55 3.11
C PHE A 257 -11.54 -30.07 3.14
N ASP A 258 -10.89 -29.98 4.29
CA ASP A 258 -9.52 -30.45 4.47
C ASP A 258 -9.39 -31.96 4.14
N ASN A 259 -10.32 -32.76 4.64
CA ASN A 259 -10.35 -34.18 4.32
C ASN A 259 -10.51 -34.43 2.81
N ALA A 260 -11.40 -33.75 2.14
CA ALA A 260 -11.58 -33.86 0.69
C ALA A 260 -10.30 -33.44 -0.05
N ALA A 261 -9.70 -32.30 0.30
CA ALA A 261 -8.49 -31.81 -0.33
C ALA A 261 -7.30 -32.78 -0.16
N TRP A 262 -7.22 -33.49 0.99
CA TRP A 262 -6.12 -34.42 1.26
C TRP A 262 -6.33 -35.84 0.74
N THR A 263 -7.56 -36.22 0.41
CA THR A 263 -7.87 -37.62 0.02
C THR A 263 -8.25 -37.79 -1.44
N GLN A 264 -8.90 -36.83 -2.07
CA GLN A 264 -9.33 -36.95 -3.47
C GLN A 264 -8.14 -36.91 -4.45
N PRO A 265 -8.30 -37.50 -5.66
CA PRO A 265 -7.25 -37.51 -6.68
C PRO A 265 -6.90 -36.07 -7.13
N VAL A 266 -5.61 -35.81 -7.36
CA VAL A 266 -5.12 -34.57 -7.97
C VAL A 266 -5.61 -34.49 -9.43
N GLY A 267 -6.03 -33.30 -9.86
CA GLY A 267 -6.53 -33.05 -11.21
C GLY A 267 -7.98 -33.50 -11.46
N VAL A 268 -8.69 -33.95 -10.45
CA VAL A 268 -10.08 -34.43 -10.56
C VAL A 268 -10.99 -33.57 -9.68
N VAL A 269 -12.09 -33.09 -10.24
CA VAL A 269 -13.14 -32.41 -9.47
C VAL A 269 -13.90 -33.45 -8.66
N GLY A 270 -13.93 -33.26 -7.34
CA GLY A 270 -14.56 -34.19 -6.41
C GLY A 270 -16.10 -34.07 -6.39
N GLU A 271 -16.73 -34.99 -5.63
CA GLU A 271 -18.14 -34.84 -5.27
C GLU A 271 -18.37 -33.61 -4.37
N PRO A 272 -19.62 -33.06 -4.36
CA PRO A 272 -19.94 -31.93 -3.48
C PRO A 272 -19.66 -32.22 -2.01
N VAL A 273 -18.79 -31.44 -1.39
CA VAL A 273 -18.39 -31.51 0.01
C VAL A 273 -19.27 -30.58 0.84
N LYS A 274 -19.99 -31.12 1.82
CA LYS A 274 -20.79 -30.34 2.76
C LYS A 274 -19.91 -29.78 3.88
N THR A 275 -20.00 -28.48 4.14
CA THR A 275 -19.37 -27.82 5.28
C THR A 275 -20.41 -26.95 6.01
N LYS A 276 -20.00 -26.29 7.09
CA LYS A 276 -20.85 -25.32 7.79
C LYS A 276 -21.25 -24.12 6.92
N PHE A 277 -20.54 -23.84 5.83
CA PHE A 277 -20.82 -22.73 4.92
C PHE A 277 -21.82 -23.10 3.82
N GLY A 278 -21.84 -24.35 3.39
CA GLY A 278 -22.63 -24.82 2.25
C GLY A 278 -21.98 -26.03 1.60
N TYR A 279 -22.06 -26.09 0.27
CA TYR A 279 -21.42 -27.13 -0.52
C TYR A 279 -20.31 -26.60 -1.39
N HIS A 280 -19.22 -27.38 -1.44
CA HIS A 280 -18.02 -27.06 -2.23
C HIS A 280 -17.80 -28.13 -3.29
N LEU A 281 -17.42 -27.71 -4.50
CA LEU A 281 -16.69 -28.56 -5.44
C LEU A 281 -15.21 -28.23 -5.28
N VAL A 282 -14.40 -29.25 -5.01
CA VAL A 282 -12.97 -29.10 -4.77
C VAL A 282 -12.20 -29.71 -5.93
N LEU A 283 -11.24 -28.97 -6.47
CA LEU A 283 -10.25 -29.42 -7.43
C LEU A 283 -8.87 -29.31 -6.81
N VAL A 284 -8.27 -30.43 -6.44
CA VAL A 284 -6.87 -30.45 -5.98
C VAL A 284 -5.95 -30.35 -7.18
N THR A 285 -5.08 -29.34 -7.19
CA THR A 285 -4.15 -29.10 -8.30
C THR A 285 -2.75 -29.66 -8.04
N ALA A 286 -2.34 -29.70 -6.76
CA ALA A 286 -1.08 -30.33 -6.32
C ALA A 286 -1.17 -30.76 -4.87
N ARG A 287 -0.34 -31.77 -4.48
CA ARG A 287 -0.23 -32.24 -3.09
C ARG A 287 1.12 -32.87 -2.82
N GLY A 288 1.66 -32.65 -1.62
CA GLY A 288 2.93 -33.19 -1.14
C GLY A 288 3.98 -32.08 -0.97
N LYS A 289 5.26 -32.43 -1.04
CA LYS A 289 6.34 -31.44 -1.09
C LYS A 289 6.38 -30.80 -2.47
N LEU A 290 6.09 -29.51 -2.52
CA LEU A 290 5.88 -28.83 -3.78
C LEU A 290 7.17 -28.16 -4.26
N THR A 291 7.41 -28.27 -5.56
CA THR A 291 8.48 -27.54 -6.24
C THR A 291 8.06 -26.10 -6.51
N PHE A 292 9.03 -25.23 -6.82
CA PHE A 292 8.77 -23.86 -7.25
C PHE A 292 7.69 -23.79 -8.36
N GLU A 293 7.80 -24.63 -9.38
CA GLU A 293 6.87 -24.63 -10.52
C GLU A 293 5.44 -24.99 -10.09
N GLN A 294 5.27 -25.87 -9.11
CA GLN A 294 3.95 -26.22 -8.56
C GLN A 294 3.37 -25.14 -7.64
N LEU A 295 4.24 -24.35 -7.01
CA LEU A 295 3.86 -23.23 -6.13
C LEU A 295 3.65 -21.91 -6.89
N LYS A 296 4.09 -21.81 -8.13
CA LYS A 296 4.17 -20.55 -8.88
C LYS A 296 2.86 -19.77 -8.90
N ASP A 297 1.73 -20.42 -9.13
CA ASP A 297 0.42 -19.75 -9.15
C ASP A 297 -0.03 -19.33 -7.74
N SER A 298 0.27 -20.12 -6.71
CA SER A 298 0.03 -19.75 -5.32
C SER A 298 0.91 -18.56 -4.90
N LEU A 299 2.17 -18.53 -5.33
CA LEU A 299 3.06 -17.40 -5.07
C LEU A 299 2.59 -16.12 -5.76
N LYS A 300 2.09 -16.21 -7.01
CA LYS A 300 1.48 -15.05 -7.69
C LYS A 300 0.27 -14.51 -6.92
N GLN A 301 -0.61 -15.41 -6.46
CA GLN A 301 -1.75 -14.99 -5.65
C GLN A 301 -1.29 -14.37 -4.34
N SER A 302 -0.29 -14.94 -3.67
CA SER A 302 0.30 -14.36 -2.46
C SER A 302 0.87 -12.96 -2.69
N VAL A 303 1.46 -12.67 -3.85
CA VAL A 303 1.90 -11.31 -4.21
C VAL A 303 0.72 -10.36 -4.30
N VAL A 304 -0.40 -10.77 -4.89
CA VAL A 304 -1.63 -9.94 -4.99
C VAL A 304 -2.21 -9.69 -3.59
N ASP A 305 -2.35 -10.75 -2.79
CA ASP A 305 -2.95 -10.68 -1.45
C ASP A 305 -2.11 -9.83 -0.47
N ASN A 306 -0.80 -9.69 -0.73
CA ASN A 306 0.12 -8.92 0.09
C ASN A 306 0.67 -7.67 -0.64
N ALA A 307 -0.01 -7.20 -1.68
CA ALA A 307 0.46 -6.07 -2.49
C ALA A 307 0.78 -4.83 -1.65
N ASP A 308 -0.09 -4.46 -0.71
CA ASP A 308 0.11 -3.30 0.16
C ASP A 308 1.36 -3.43 1.03
N ALA A 309 1.61 -4.63 1.58
CA ALA A 309 2.81 -4.88 2.37
C ALA A 309 4.08 -4.81 1.53
N ILE A 310 4.04 -5.31 0.29
CA ILE A 310 5.15 -5.28 -0.66
C ILE A 310 5.46 -3.83 -1.06
N VAL A 311 4.45 -3.06 -1.41
CA VAL A 311 4.58 -1.63 -1.74
C VAL A 311 5.07 -0.84 -0.52
N GLY A 312 4.52 -1.12 0.68
CA GLY A 312 4.94 -0.49 1.92
C GLY A 312 6.41 -0.75 2.25
N ALA A 313 6.91 -1.99 2.05
CA ALA A 313 8.32 -2.32 2.24
C ALA A 313 9.23 -1.53 1.28
N GLU A 314 8.81 -1.34 0.04
CA GLU A 314 9.56 -0.53 -0.93
C GLU A 314 9.55 0.96 -0.55
N LEU A 315 8.42 1.51 -0.10
CA LEU A 315 8.37 2.89 0.40
C LEU A 315 9.29 3.09 1.61
N MET A 316 9.40 2.10 2.51
CA MET A 316 10.37 2.14 3.62
C MET A 316 11.81 2.13 3.10
N ARG A 317 12.13 1.33 2.07
CA ARG A 317 13.46 1.33 1.42
C ARG A 317 13.79 2.69 0.83
N ILE A 318 12.84 3.29 0.11
CA ILE A 318 12.98 4.64 -0.48
C ILE A 318 13.20 5.67 0.63
N ALA A 319 12.42 5.62 1.69
CA ALA A 319 12.50 6.53 2.83
C ALA A 319 13.87 6.45 3.55
N ALA A 320 14.48 5.26 3.61
CA ALA A 320 15.79 5.05 4.22
C ALA A 320 16.94 5.75 3.45
N THR A 321 16.75 6.02 2.15
CA THR A 321 17.73 6.68 1.29
C THR A 321 17.40 8.15 0.99
N ALA A 322 16.13 8.54 1.16
CA ALA A 322 15.69 9.91 0.95
C ALA A 322 16.17 10.85 2.06
N SER A 323 16.48 12.08 1.69
CA SER A 323 16.73 13.15 2.66
C SER A 323 15.40 13.70 3.15
N VAL A 324 14.97 13.31 4.35
CA VAL A 324 13.72 13.77 4.96
C VAL A 324 14.03 14.68 6.15
N SER A 325 13.41 15.87 6.17
CA SER A 325 13.48 16.82 7.28
C SER A 325 12.08 17.30 7.64
N VAL A 326 11.79 17.28 8.94
CA VAL A 326 10.49 17.69 9.50
C VAL A 326 10.71 18.80 10.50
N ASN A 327 9.84 19.80 10.51
CA ASN A 327 9.86 20.81 11.56
C ASN A 327 9.51 20.14 12.90
N LEU A 328 10.41 20.28 13.89
CA LEU A 328 10.28 19.65 15.21
C LEU A 328 8.98 20.00 15.95
N ARG A 329 8.33 21.07 15.59
CA ARG A 329 7.02 21.50 16.05
C ARG A 329 5.90 20.50 15.69
N TYR A 330 6.06 19.78 14.56
CA TYR A 330 5.07 18.83 14.02
C TYR A 330 5.45 17.38 14.25
N GLY A 331 6.71 17.10 14.51
CA GLY A 331 7.20 15.75 14.75
C GLY A 331 8.66 15.55 14.40
N GLN A 332 9.06 14.30 14.43
CA GLN A 332 10.39 13.86 14.03
C GLN A 332 10.28 12.69 13.08
N PHE A 333 11.06 12.72 11.99
CA PHE A 333 11.12 11.60 11.08
C PHE A 333 11.89 10.43 11.69
N ASP A 334 11.29 9.27 11.71
CA ASP A 334 11.90 8.00 12.09
C ASP A 334 12.17 7.17 10.83
N ALA A 335 13.44 7.06 10.46
CA ALA A 335 13.85 6.33 9.27
C ALA A 335 13.63 4.81 9.38
N ALA A 336 13.53 4.24 10.59
CA ALA A 336 13.31 2.82 10.78
C ALA A 336 11.86 2.40 10.44
N THR A 337 10.91 3.30 10.64
CA THR A 337 9.49 3.07 10.36
C THR A 337 8.98 3.85 9.15
N ALA A 338 9.83 4.71 8.56
CA ALA A 338 9.47 5.66 7.50
C ALA A 338 8.30 6.58 7.88
N LYS A 339 8.20 6.95 9.16
CA LYS A 339 7.09 7.74 9.71
C LYS A 339 7.56 9.00 10.40
N ILE A 340 6.70 9.99 10.39
CA ILE A 340 6.81 11.18 11.22
C ILE A 340 6.11 10.88 12.55
N ILE A 341 6.89 10.82 13.62
CA ILE A 341 6.40 10.56 14.97
C ILE A 341 6.06 11.89 15.63
N ALA A 342 4.86 11.97 16.19
CA ALA A 342 4.41 13.16 16.91
C ALA A 342 5.34 13.51 18.09
N PRO A 343 5.49 14.79 18.47
CA PRO A 343 6.28 15.19 19.63
C PRO A 343 5.80 14.48 20.90
N SER A 344 6.73 14.14 21.80
CA SER A 344 6.43 13.49 23.08
C SER A 344 5.48 14.35 23.93
N GLY A 345 4.42 13.74 24.45
CA GLY A 345 3.36 14.42 25.23
C GLY A 345 2.12 14.76 24.38
N ALA A 346 2.09 14.41 23.10
CA ALA A 346 0.90 14.49 22.27
C ALA A 346 -0.21 13.57 22.83
N THR A 347 -1.40 14.13 23.04
CA THR A 347 -2.58 13.31 23.34
C THR A 347 -2.91 12.48 22.11
N SER A 348 -2.88 11.15 22.27
CA SER A 348 -3.21 10.20 21.21
C SER A 348 -4.73 10.25 20.96
N THR A 349 -5.16 11.01 19.98
CA THR A 349 -6.44 10.80 19.31
C THR A 349 -6.17 9.96 18.08
N SER A 350 -6.85 8.82 17.92
CA SER A 350 -6.82 8.05 16.69
C SER A 350 -7.57 8.87 15.62
N VAL A 351 -6.83 9.66 14.88
CA VAL A 351 -7.37 10.33 13.70
C VAL A 351 -7.27 9.32 12.54
N ALA A 352 -8.40 9.03 11.92
CA ALA A 352 -8.39 8.32 10.65
C ALA A 352 -7.49 9.09 9.67
N GLY A 353 -6.59 8.38 8.98
CA GLY A 353 -5.77 8.97 7.92
C GLY A 353 -6.62 9.66 6.85
N LEU A 354 -5.98 10.36 5.92
CA LEU A 354 -6.65 10.86 4.73
C LEU A 354 -7.42 9.71 4.06
N PRO A 355 -8.53 9.95 3.39
CA PRO A 355 -9.30 8.94 2.65
C PRO A 355 -8.56 8.44 1.39
N LEU A 356 -7.25 8.20 1.54
CA LEU A 356 -6.33 7.75 0.49
C LEU A 356 -5.90 6.28 0.68
N GLN A 357 -6.48 5.59 1.70
CA GLN A 357 -6.24 4.17 1.96
C GLN A 357 -7.34 3.30 1.40
#